data_96052ae9f1af800279dbe03fed077b8f
#
_entry.id   96052ae9f1af800279dbe03fed077b8f
#
_cell.length_a   1.000
_cell.length_b   1.000
_cell.length_c   1.000
_cell.angle_alpha   90.00
_cell.angle_beta   90.00
_cell.angle_gamma   90.00
#
_symmetry.space_group_name_H-M   'P 1'
#
loop_
_entity.id
_entity.type
_entity.pdbx_description
1 polymer ?
#
loop_
_entity_poly.entity_id
_entity_poly.type
_entity_poly.pdbx_seq_one_letter_code
_entity_poly.pdbx_strand_id
1 'polypeptide(L)'
;DRVRNGPAVRAAVDAAFAGHSTAELLVRLAEVGVPSGEVKNLQQVYEWDQTRSQGLLIDVEHPVLGPLQLPGPPLRFFAGDGAEWHREHTAPPLLGQHTEAIQAWLAGSGEPIDGTA
;
A
#
# COMPACT_ATOMS: atom_id res chain seq x y z
N ASP A 1 15.11 34.01 6.12
CA ASP A 1 15.01 32.74 6.83
C ASP A 1 13.60 32.17 6.61
N ARG A 2 13.51 31.07 5.80
CA ARG A 2 12.24 30.45 5.35
C ARG A 2 11.45 29.87 6.53
N VAL A 3 12.11 29.34 7.54
CA VAL A 3 11.46 28.74 8.72
C VAL A 3 10.73 29.81 9.54
N ARG A 4 11.38 30.96 9.75
CA ARG A 4 10.82 32.09 10.49
C ARG A 4 9.62 32.73 9.76
N ASN A 5 9.66 32.71 8.42
CA ASN A 5 8.64 33.30 7.56
C ASN A 5 7.69 32.27 6.95
N GLY A 6 7.55 31.09 7.57
CA GLY A 6 6.75 29.98 7.06
C GLY A 6 5.35 30.33 6.55
N PRO A 7 4.55 31.08 7.33
CA PRO A 7 3.21 31.50 6.88
C PRO A 7 3.22 32.35 5.61
N ALA A 8 4.15 33.31 5.51
CA ALA A 8 4.26 34.17 4.33
C ALA A 8 4.73 33.38 3.08
N VAL A 9 5.68 32.45 3.27
CA VAL A 9 6.12 31.56 2.18
C VAL A 9 4.98 30.68 1.69
N ARG A 10 4.21 30.08 2.60
CA ARG A 10 3.04 29.27 2.24
C ARG A 10 2.02 30.09 1.46
N ALA A 11 1.64 31.27 1.94
CA ALA A 11 0.69 32.14 1.27
C ALA A 11 1.15 32.52 -0.15
N ALA A 12 2.46 32.77 -0.34
CA ALA A 12 3.02 33.08 -1.64
C ALA A 12 2.95 31.87 -2.60
N VAL A 13 3.25 30.67 -2.11
CA VAL A 13 3.15 29.41 -2.89
C VAL A 13 1.69 29.12 -3.25
N ASP A 14 0.78 29.21 -2.29
CA ASP A 14 -0.66 28.99 -2.51
C ASP A 14 -1.22 29.96 -3.56
N ALA A 15 -0.84 31.23 -3.49
CA ALA A 15 -1.24 32.23 -4.48
C ALA A 15 -0.67 31.94 -5.88
N ALA A 16 0.58 31.49 -5.95
CA ALA A 16 1.22 31.13 -7.23
C ALA A 16 0.58 29.88 -7.87
N PHE A 17 0.09 28.94 -7.06
CA PHE A 17 -0.49 27.69 -7.53
C PHE A 17 -1.98 27.77 -7.84
N ALA A 18 -2.71 28.71 -7.23
CA ALA A 18 -4.16 28.82 -7.30
C ALA A 18 -4.76 28.92 -8.72
N GLY A 19 -3.98 29.37 -9.70
CA GLY A 19 -4.42 29.52 -11.09
C GLY A 19 -4.12 28.32 -11.99
N HIS A 20 -3.59 27.22 -11.44
CA HIS A 20 -3.14 26.06 -12.20
C HIS A 20 -3.78 24.76 -11.71
N SER A 21 -4.00 23.83 -12.62
CA SER A 21 -4.34 22.46 -12.26
C SER A 21 -3.11 21.70 -11.73
N THR A 22 -3.35 20.64 -10.96
CA THR A 22 -2.28 19.75 -10.46
C THR A 22 -1.42 19.21 -11.61
N ALA A 23 -2.04 18.78 -12.71
CA ALA A 23 -1.32 18.24 -13.86
C ALA A 23 -0.37 19.29 -14.50
N GLU A 24 -0.84 20.53 -14.67
CA GLU A 24 0.00 21.63 -15.20
C GLU A 24 1.17 21.96 -14.27
N LEU A 25 0.91 21.99 -12.94
CA LEU A 25 1.95 22.26 -11.97
C LEU A 25 3.03 21.18 -11.96
N LEU A 26 2.64 19.90 -12.03
CA LEU A 26 3.59 18.79 -12.07
C LEU A 26 4.53 18.88 -13.28
N VAL A 27 4.00 19.21 -14.46
CA VAL A 27 4.82 19.40 -15.67
C VAL A 27 5.79 20.56 -15.48
N ARG A 28 5.31 21.73 -15.08
CA ARG A 28 6.15 22.92 -14.89
C ARG A 28 7.23 22.75 -13.82
N LEU A 29 6.89 22.08 -12.70
CA LEU A 29 7.84 21.81 -11.63
C LEU A 29 8.92 20.82 -12.07
N ALA A 30 8.55 19.81 -12.87
CA ALA A 30 9.48 18.86 -13.44
C ALA A 30 10.47 19.54 -14.40
N GLU A 31 10.00 20.46 -15.27
CA GLU A 31 10.84 21.21 -16.22
C GLU A 31 11.95 22.01 -15.53
N VAL A 32 11.70 22.51 -14.32
CA VAL A 32 12.68 23.27 -13.54
C VAL A 32 13.39 22.43 -12.45
N GLY A 33 13.21 21.10 -12.50
CA GLY A 33 13.87 20.15 -11.59
C GLY A 33 13.40 20.22 -10.14
N VAL A 34 12.18 20.69 -9.88
CA VAL A 34 11.59 20.71 -8.54
C VAL A 34 10.85 19.40 -8.30
N PRO A 35 11.29 18.56 -7.33
CA PRO A 35 10.58 17.34 -6.97
C PRO A 35 9.16 17.65 -6.51
N SER A 36 8.19 17.00 -7.12
CA SER A 36 6.78 17.24 -6.84
C SER A 36 5.98 15.95 -7.05
N GLY A 37 4.81 15.85 -6.42
CA GLY A 37 3.93 14.71 -6.53
C GLY A 37 2.48 15.09 -6.23
N GLU A 38 1.56 14.37 -6.84
CA GLU A 38 0.14 14.48 -6.57
C GLU A 38 -0.23 13.76 -5.28
N VAL A 39 -1.09 14.37 -4.48
CA VAL A 39 -1.75 13.69 -3.36
C VAL A 39 -2.92 12.88 -3.90
N LYS A 40 -2.79 11.56 -3.91
CA LYS A 40 -3.77 10.63 -4.46
C LYS A 40 -4.81 10.23 -3.41
N ASN A 41 -6.06 10.07 -3.82
CA ASN A 41 -7.06 9.36 -3.04
C ASN A 41 -6.88 7.83 -3.19
N LEU A 42 -7.61 7.03 -2.40
CA LEU A 42 -7.46 5.57 -2.41
C LEU A 42 -7.74 4.95 -3.78
N GLN A 43 -8.76 5.41 -4.49
CA GLN A 43 -9.05 4.91 -5.84
C GLN A 43 -7.88 5.16 -6.78
N GLN A 44 -7.36 6.38 -6.81
CA GLN A 44 -6.20 6.76 -7.62
C GLN A 44 -4.93 5.96 -7.26
N VAL A 45 -4.75 5.60 -5.97
CA VAL A 45 -3.65 4.73 -5.55
C VAL A 45 -3.82 3.32 -6.11
N TYR A 46 -5.02 2.75 -6.06
CA TYR A 46 -5.30 1.42 -6.61
C TYR A 46 -5.17 1.36 -8.14
N GLU A 47 -5.51 2.44 -8.84
CA GLU A 47 -5.39 2.56 -10.30
C GLU A 47 -3.98 2.92 -10.77
N TRP A 48 -3.10 3.35 -9.87
CA TRP A 48 -1.76 3.83 -10.21
C TRP A 48 -0.83 2.69 -10.62
N ASP A 49 -0.19 2.84 -11.78
CA ASP A 49 0.74 1.84 -12.34
C ASP A 49 1.89 1.48 -11.39
N GLN A 50 2.40 2.45 -10.62
CA GLN A 50 3.43 2.22 -9.60
C GLN A 50 2.94 1.23 -8.53
N THR A 51 1.71 1.35 -8.06
CA THR A 51 1.12 0.44 -7.06
C THR A 51 1.07 -0.99 -7.59
N ARG A 52 0.67 -1.16 -8.85
CA ARG A 52 0.59 -2.46 -9.54
C ARG A 52 1.98 -3.04 -9.81
N SER A 53 2.89 -2.24 -10.36
CA SER A 53 4.25 -2.69 -10.70
C SER A 53 5.07 -3.09 -9.48
N GLN A 54 4.78 -2.51 -8.33
CA GLN A 54 5.43 -2.86 -7.06
C GLN A 54 4.75 -4.03 -6.33
N GLY A 55 3.68 -4.62 -6.87
CA GLY A 55 2.97 -5.72 -6.23
C GLY A 55 2.27 -5.33 -4.92
N LEU A 56 1.89 -4.06 -4.81
CA LEU A 56 1.18 -3.53 -3.63
C LEU A 56 -0.33 -3.79 -3.69
N LEU A 57 -0.79 -4.51 -4.70
CA LEU A 57 -2.14 -5.06 -4.81
C LEU A 57 -2.02 -6.57 -4.98
N ILE A 58 -2.80 -7.29 -4.23
CA ILE A 58 -2.92 -8.75 -4.28
C ILE A 58 -4.34 -9.14 -4.64
N ASP A 59 -4.45 -10.13 -5.52
CA ASP A 59 -5.74 -10.73 -5.89
C ASP A 59 -5.87 -12.04 -5.12
N VAL A 60 -6.99 -12.23 -4.42
CA VAL A 60 -7.29 -13.43 -3.63
C VAL A 60 -8.71 -13.90 -3.91
N GLU A 61 -8.94 -15.21 -3.79
CA GLU A 61 -10.28 -15.80 -3.93
C GLU A 61 -10.88 -16.05 -2.55
N HIS A 62 -11.91 -15.27 -2.21
CA HIS A 62 -12.58 -15.41 -0.92
C HIS A 62 -13.76 -16.38 -1.05
N PRO A 63 -13.92 -17.38 -0.15
CA PRO A 63 -14.88 -18.47 -0.29
C PRO A 63 -16.35 -18.03 -0.31
N VAL A 64 -16.66 -16.82 0.18
CA VAL A 64 -18.03 -16.29 0.21
C VAL A 64 -18.20 -15.09 -0.71
N LEU A 65 -17.18 -14.23 -0.82
CA LEU A 65 -17.25 -12.97 -1.57
C LEU A 65 -16.73 -13.10 -3.00
N GLY A 66 -16.09 -14.23 -3.35
CA GLY A 66 -15.44 -14.43 -4.66
C GLY A 66 -14.13 -13.63 -4.77
N PRO A 67 -13.73 -13.22 -5.98
CA PRO A 67 -12.48 -12.53 -6.22
C PRO A 67 -12.43 -11.18 -5.51
N LEU A 68 -11.38 -10.94 -4.74
CA LEU A 68 -11.11 -9.69 -4.04
C LEU A 68 -9.73 -9.17 -4.41
N GLN A 69 -9.63 -7.85 -4.53
CA GLN A 69 -8.36 -7.15 -4.61
C GLN A 69 -8.09 -6.43 -3.28
N LEU A 70 -6.96 -6.73 -2.66
CA LEU A 70 -6.58 -6.23 -1.36
C LEU A 70 -5.23 -5.49 -1.43
N PRO A 71 -4.95 -4.58 -0.47
CA PRO A 71 -3.61 -4.03 -0.32
C PRO A 71 -2.62 -5.15 0.01
N GLY A 72 -1.55 -5.23 -0.76
CA GLY A 72 -0.45 -6.14 -0.52
C GLY A 72 0.51 -5.63 0.56
N PRO A 73 1.39 -6.48 1.09
CA PRO A 73 2.38 -6.08 2.08
C PRO A 73 3.40 -5.11 1.45
N PRO A 74 3.75 -4.01 2.14
CA PRO A 74 4.75 -3.06 1.65
C PRO A 74 6.19 -3.57 1.79
N LEU A 75 6.39 -4.67 2.51
CA LEU A 75 7.69 -5.29 2.75
C LEU A 75 7.82 -6.56 1.92
N ARG A 76 9.02 -6.79 1.40
CA ARG A 76 9.39 -8.01 0.70
C ARG A 76 10.53 -8.69 1.45
N PHE A 77 10.44 -9.99 1.58
CA PHE A 77 11.47 -10.82 2.19
C PHE A 77 12.09 -11.72 1.13
N PHE A 78 13.42 -11.82 1.15
CA PHE A 78 14.15 -12.65 0.20
C PHE A 78 14.96 -13.69 0.96
N ALA A 79 14.93 -14.93 0.50
CA ALA A 79 15.82 -15.98 0.97
C ALA A 79 17.26 -15.70 0.53
N GLY A 80 18.23 -16.43 1.13
CA GLY A 80 19.65 -16.25 0.82
C GLY A 80 20.04 -16.55 -0.63
N ASP A 81 19.21 -17.27 -1.36
CA ASP A 81 19.33 -17.57 -2.81
C ASP A 81 18.70 -16.47 -3.71
N GLY A 82 18.12 -15.43 -3.11
CA GLY A 82 17.46 -14.34 -3.81
C GLY A 82 15.98 -14.62 -4.17
N ALA A 83 15.43 -15.77 -3.80
CA ALA A 83 14.01 -16.07 -3.99
C ALA A 83 13.16 -15.20 -3.04
N GLU A 84 12.07 -14.64 -3.57
CA GLU A 84 11.11 -13.88 -2.75
C GLU A 84 10.32 -14.85 -1.88
N TRP A 85 10.32 -14.60 -0.56
CA TRP A 85 9.65 -15.42 0.43
C TRP A 85 8.24 -14.89 0.70
N HIS A 86 7.26 -15.78 0.88
CA HIS A 86 5.84 -15.44 1.12
C HIS A 86 5.23 -14.52 0.05
N ARG A 87 5.36 -14.92 -1.21
CA ARG A 87 4.73 -14.21 -2.33
C ARG A 87 3.26 -14.59 -2.53
N GLU A 88 2.88 -15.78 -2.06
CA GLU A 88 1.50 -16.25 -2.15
C GLU A 88 0.68 -15.73 -0.98
N HIS A 89 -0.53 -15.27 -1.28
CA HIS A 89 -1.44 -14.69 -0.30
C HIS A 89 -2.77 -15.42 -0.36
N THR A 90 -3.34 -15.70 0.81
CA THR A 90 -4.66 -16.27 0.96
C THR A 90 -5.69 -15.20 1.31
N ALA A 91 -6.96 -15.48 1.05
CA ALA A 91 -8.04 -14.59 1.44
C ALA A 91 -8.15 -14.48 2.97
N PRO A 92 -8.70 -13.36 3.49
CA PRO A 92 -9.02 -13.25 4.91
C PRO A 92 -9.92 -14.41 5.36
N PRO A 93 -9.68 -14.97 6.55
CA PRO A 93 -10.46 -16.10 7.04
C PRO A 93 -11.89 -15.70 7.38
N LEU A 94 -12.82 -16.66 7.31
CA LEU A 94 -14.15 -16.50 7.85
C LEU A 94 -14.12 -16.39 9.39
N LEU A 95 -15.13 -15.75 9.95
CA LEU A 95 -15.25 -15.65 11.40
C LEU A 95 -15.25 -17.04 12.05
N GLY A 96 -14.28 -17.28 12.92
CA GLY A 96 -14.13 -18.55 13.64
C GLY A 96 -13.47 -19.68 12.85
N GLN A 97 -13.05 -19.46 11.59
CA GLN A 97 -12.47 -20.50 10.73
C GLN A 97 -11.32 -21.28 11.37
N HIS A 98 -10.49 -20.62 12.15
CA HIS A 98 -9.31 -21.23 12.78
C HIS A 98 -9.45 -21.43 14.30
N THR A 99 -10.63 -21.18 14.90
CA THR A 99 -10.83 -21.17 16.35
C THR A 99 -10.45 -22.50 16.99
N GLU A 100 -10.93 -23.62 16.46
CA GLU A 100 -10.65 -24.94 17.01
C GLU A 100 -9.15 -25.30 16.90
N ALA A 101 -8.55 -25.04 15.76
CA ALA A 101 -7.13 -25.28 15.54
C ALA A 101 -6.24 -24.44 16.49
N ILE A 102 -6.56 -23.17 16.67
CA ILE A 102 -5.84 -22.28 17.59
C ILE A 102 -6.01 -22.75 19.05
N GLN A 103 -7.21 -23.15 19.45
CA GLN A 103 -7.46 -23.66 20.79
C GLN A 103 -6.71 -24.96 21.08
N ALA A 104 -6.69 -25.89 20.10
CA ALA A 104 -5.94 -27.15 20.21
C ALA A 104 -4.42 -26.89 20.31
N TRP A 105 -3.89 -25.99 19.51
CA TRP A 105 -2.48 -25.59 19.56
C TRP A 105 -2.12 -24.97 20.92
N LEU A 106 -2.92 -24.04 21.44
CA LEU A 106 -2.72 -23.43 22.76
C LEU A 106 -2.81 -24.44 23.90
N ALA A 107 -3.63 -25.47 23.78
CA ALA A 107 -3.73 -26.57 24.75
C ALA A 107 -2.56 -27.58 24.65
N GLY A 108 -1.63 -27.41 23.73
CA GLY A 108 -0.50 -28.31 23.49
C GLY A 108 -0.89 -29.63 22.81
N SER A 109 -2.09 -29.73 22.26
CA SER A 109 -2.63 -30.94 21.59
C SER A 109 -2.71 -30.81 20.06
N GLY A 110 -2.39 -29.62 19.51
CA GLY A 110 -2.40 -29.34 18.07
C GLY A 110 -1.01 -29.10 17.50
N GLU A 111 -0.86 -29.30 16.20
CA GLU A 111 0.34 -28.88 15.48
C GLU A 111 0.45 -27.35 15.44
N PRO A 112 1.66 -26.79 15.34
CA PRO A 112 1.84 -25.35 15.14
C PRO A 112 1.07 -24.93 13.88
N ILE A 113 0.32 -23.84 13.98
CA ILE A 113 -0.33 -23.24 12.83
C ILE A 113 0.78 -22.54 12.04
N ASP A 114 1.32 -23.23 11.03
CA ASP A 114 2.12 -22.55 10.03
C ASP A 114 1.17 -21.71 9.15
N GLY A 115 1.57 -20.53 8.75
CA GLY A 115 0.73 -19.60 8.00
C GLY A 115 0.39 -20.05 6.56
N THR A 116 0.44 -21.35 6.29
CA THR A 116 0.15 -21.97 4.99
C THR A 116 -1.13 -22.81 5.11
N ALA A 117 -2.27 -22.15 5.09
CA ALA A 117 -3.57 -22.79 4.88
C ALA A 117 -4.37 -22.00 3.85
#